data_a0b35df0838f07bdba6660dd6ecb40a1
#
_entry.id   a0b35df0838f07bdba6660dd6ecb40a1
#
_cell.length_a   1.000
_cell.length_b   1.000
_cell.length_c   1.000
_cell.angle_alpha   90.00
_cell.angle_beta   90.00
_cell.angle_gamma   90.00
#
_symmetry.space_group_name_H-M   'P 1'
#
loop_
_entity.id
_entity.type
_entity.pdbx_description
1 polymer ?
#
loop_
_entity_poly.entity_id
_entity_poly.type
_entity_poly.pdbx_seq_one_letter_code
_entity_poly.pdbx_strand_id
1 'polypeptide(L)'
;MATDYSSRLGRVNARRNGTGVAALNKSFSFGEDSLLLDSVTQGYQNKTKSKSFQYALVSMQEVDAKYTAISYREAERVAKQRDSGLLKNGKAVAVELQGSLPLNVHLRRVSDVDMLVWPWNFFVYDRDGVAASSYTASESNAVSEIKTLRSESCTVLRSAFPAARVDDSGAKCITMSEGSLLREIDVVPSVLYKTAAYQRSSNDDERGVQIYDKEKYALVTNFPFKVRALINAKEARTGGGCKKAIRLLKNMKEDADSTIALSSFDIMSLVYAMQDFDLVHQSYYEGRVVASLQNWFFTLANNESHLRTLDAVDGSRKIVQSAADVVAVKQMSEELNMLVLRIAQELQPNVPTSFSAWRTKVESELLI
;
A
#
# COMPACT_ATOMS: atom_id res chain seq x y z
N MET A 1 14.21 -19.63 -17.41
CA MET A 1 13.33 -19.23 -18.53
C MET A 1 13.33 -17.71 -18.65
N ALA A 2 13.24 -17.15 -19.84
CA ALA A 2 13.19 -15.68 -20.00
C ALA A 2 11.83 -15.16 -19.50
N THR A 3 11.84 -14.13 -18.67
CA THR A 3 10.61 -13.48 -18.17
C THR A 3 9.76 -12.98 -19.32
N ASP A 4 8.50 -13.40 -19.40
CA ASP A 4 7.56 -13.00 -20.46
C ASP A 4 6.74 -11.78 -20.02
N TYR A 5 7.18 -10.60 -20.42
CA TYR A 5 6.47 -9.36 -20.12
C TYR A 5 5.16 -9.17 -20.91
N SER A 6 4.94 -9.89 -22.00
CA SER A 6 3.64 -9.90 -22.69
C SER A 6 2.59 -10.57 -21.82
N SER A 7 2.94 -11.69 -21.18
CA SER A 7 2.08 -12.37 -20.22
C SER A 7 1.84 -11.50 -18.96
N ARG A 8 2.88 -10.86 -18.42
CA ARG A 8 2.76 -9.95 -17.27
C ARG A 8 1.90 -8.72 -17.60
N LEU A 9 2.04 -8.15 -18.78
CA LEU A 9 1.16 -7.07 -19.27
C LEU A 9 -0.30 -7.55 -19.35
N GLY A 10 -0.53 -8.77 -19.82
CA GLY A 10 -1.86 -9.40 -19.81
C GLY A 10 -2.45 -9.49 -18.39
N ARG A 11 -1.65 -9.94 -17.40
CA ARG A 11 -2.08 -10.05 -15.99
C ARG A 11 -2.41 -8.68 -15.38
N VAL A 12 -1.55 -7.68 -15.55
CA VAL A 12 -1.79 -6.34 -15.00
C VAL A 12 -3.02 -5.68 -15.64
N ASN A 13 -3.22 -5.85 -16.96
CA ASN A 13 -4.41 -5.36 -17.64
C ASN A 13 -5.67 -6.09 -17.15
N ALA A 14 -5.63 -7.43 -16.99
CA ALA A 14 -6.74 -8.20 -16.45
C ALA A 14 -7.12 -7.74 -15.02
N ARG A 15 -6.14 -7.46 -14.16
CA ARG A 15 -6.40 -6.85 -12.84
C ARG A 15 -7.07 -5.48 -12.98
N ARG A 16 -6.52 -4.61 -13.81
CA ARG A 16 -7.03 -3.24 -14.00
C ARG A 16 -8.44 -3.21 -14.59
N ASN A 17 -8.72 -4.09 -15.54
CA ASN A 17 -10.01 -4.13 -16.25
C ASN A 17 -11.06 -5.03 -15.57
N GLY A 18 -10.67 -5.77 -14.53
CA GLY A 18 -11.57 -6.69 -13.85
C GLY A 18 -11.88 -7.97 -14.62
N THR A 19 -11.15 -8.25 -15.70
CA THR A 19 -11.27 -9.50 -16.49
C THR A 19 -10.29 -10.56 -15.97
N GLY A 20 -10.61 -11.83 -16.09
CA GLY A 20 -9.69 -12.94 -15.78
C GLY A 20 -9.96 -13.73 -14.50
N VAL A 21 -10.57 -13.15 -13.46
CA VAL A 21 -10.99 -13.89 -12.25
C VAL A 21 -12.51 -13.92 -12.10
N ALA A 22 -13.23 -13.11 -12.87
CA ALA A 22 -14.69 -13.06 -12.87
C ALA A 22 -15.36 -14.39 -13.34
N ALA A 23 -14.62 -15.28 -13.98
CA ALA A 23 -15.11 -16.60 -14.34
C ALA A 23 -15.22 -17.55 -13.13
N LEU A 24 -14.50 -17.31 -12.05
CA LEU A 24 -14.52 -18.10 -10.82
C LEU A 24 -15.55 -17.61 -9.80
N ASN A 25 -15.95 -16.33 -9.85
CA ASN A 25 -16.94 -15.77 -8.94
C ASN A 25 -18.18 -15.26 -9.70
N LYS A 26 -18.91 -16.17 -10.33
CA LYS A 26 -20.20 -15.90 -11.00
C LYS A 26 -21.31 -15.33 -10.11
N SER A 27 -21.07 -15.13 -8.84
CA SER A 27 -22.06 -14.55 -7.89
C SER A 27 -22.04 -13.02 -7.80
N PHE A 28 -21.12 -12.33 -8.48
CA PHE A 28 -21.00 -10.87 -8.43
C PHE A 28 -21.28 -10.18 -9.77
N SER A 29 -22.27 -10.66 -10.51
CA SER A 29 -22.77 -9.99 -11.71
C SER A 29 -23.79 -8.90 -11.34
N PHE A 30 -23.34 -7.78 -10.82
CA PHE A 30 -24.11 -6.55 -10.87
C PHE A 30 -23.55 -5.65 -11.97
N GLY A 31 -24.46 -5.19 -12.86
CA GLY A 31 -24.19 -4.56 -14.15
C GLY A 31 -23.39 -3.24 -14.17
N GLU A 32 -22.75 -2.83 -13.06
CA GLU A 32 -21.88 -1.67 -13.01
C GLU A 32 -20.43 -1.96 -13.43
N ASP A 33 -19.95 -3.19 -13.28
CA ASP A 33 -18.57 -3.57 -13.68
C ASP A 33 -18.38 -3.64 -15.22
N SER A 34 -19.46 -3.86 -15.98
CA SER A 34 -19.40 -3.91 -17.45
C SER A 34 -19.26 -2.55 -18.11
N LEU A 35 -19.69 -1.49 -17.45
CA LEU A 35 -19.59 -0.09 -17.93
C LEU A 35 -18.23 0.54 -17.62
N LEU A 36 -17.40 -0.11 -16.80
CA LEU A 36 -16.06 0.38 -16.41
C LEU A 36 -14.95 -0.06 -17.40
N LEU A 37 -15.28 -0.86 -18.40
CA LEU A 37 -14.31 -1.55 -19.26
C LEU A 37 -13.61 -0.64 -20.28
N ASP A 38 -14.17 0.51 -20.64
CA ASP A 38 -13.77 1.22 -21.87
C ASP A 38 -12.88 2.45 -21.71
N SER A 39 -12.61 2.95 -20.50
CA SER A 39 -12.09 4.32 -20.43
C SER A 39 -10.61 4.52 -20.07
N VAL A 40 -9.89 3.50 -19.59
CA VAL A 40 -8.56 3.74 -18.97
C VAL A 40 -7.38 3.08 -19.68
N THR A 41 -7.61 2.11 -20.55
CA THR A 41 -6.54 1.32 -21.17
C THR A 41 -5.86 1.97 -22.40
N GLN A 42 -6.47 2.98 -23.00
CA GLN A 42 -6.06 3.41 -24.36
C GLN A 42 -4.89 4.38 -24.44
N GLY A 43 -4.54 5.12 -23.38
CA GLY A 43 -3.50 6.15 -23.46
C GLY A 43 -2.06 5.63 -23.51
N TYR A 44 -1.77 4.54 -22.78
CA TYR A 44 -0.37 4.08 -22.59
C TYR A 44 0.08 3.01 -23.59
N GLN A 45 -0.84 2.19 -24.12
CA GLN A 45 -0.51 1.15 -25.10
C GLN A 45 0.01 1.73 -26.41
N ASN A 46 -0.31 3.00 -26.69
CA ASN A 46 0.10 3.66 -27.93
C ASN A 46 1.42 4.44 -27.77
N LYS A 47 1.91 4.67 -26.56
CA LYS A 47 3.12 5.47 -26.31
C LYS A 47 4.42 4.75 -26.62
N THR A 48 4.42 3.44 -26.74
CA THR A 48 5.62 2.65 -27.04
C THR A 48 5.21 1.30 -27.65
N LYS A 49 6.08 0.77 -28.53
CA LYS A 49 5.91 -0.59 -29.09
C LYS A 49 6.49 -1.68 -28.17
N SER A 50 7.34 -1.31 -27.21
CA SER A 50 7.95 -2.23 -26.27
C SER A 50 6.92 -2.77 -25.29
N LYS A 51 6.70 -4.09 -25.28
CA LYS A 51 5.76 -4.76 -24.35
C LYS A 51 6.23 -4.65 -22.90
N SER A 52 7.50 -4.77 -22.66
CA SER A 52 8.11 -4.60 -21.35
C SER A 52 7.92 -3.16 -20.83
N PHE A 53 8.04 -2.17 -21.72
CA PHE A 53 7.79 -0.79 -21.32
C PHE A 53 6.29 -0.51 -21.10
N GLN A 54 5.42 -1.04 -21.95
CA GLN A 54 3.97 -0.98 -21.71
C GLN A 54 3.60 -1.56 -20.35
N TYR A 55 4.19 -2.71 -19.97
CA TYR A 55 4.00 -3.29 -18.63
C TYR A 55 4.42 -2.31 -17.52
N ALA A 56 5.60 -1.71 -17.62
CA ALA A 56 6.07 -0.74 -16.63
C ALA A 56 5.13 0.47 -16.52
N LEU A 57 4.75 1.06 -17.67
CA LEU A 57 3.86 2.22 -17.72
C LEU A 57 2.49 1.93 -17.12
N VAL A 58 1.87 0.80 -17.47
CA VAL A 58 0.57 0.39 -16.92
C VAL A 58 0.67 0.11 -15.42
N SER A 59 1.77 -0.51 -14.98
CA SER A 59 2.01 -0.82 -13.57
C SER A 59 2.22 0.42 -12.71
N MET A 60 2.69 1.53 -13.27
CA MET A 60 2.85 2.82 -12.59
C MET A 60 1.53 3.59 -12.43
N GLN A 61 0.48 3.24 -13.18
CA GLN A 61 -0.77 3.99 -13.18
C GLN A 61 -1.59 3.78 -11.93
N GLU A 62 -2.35 4.82 -11.59
CA GLU A 62 -3.38 4.75 -10.57
C GLU A 62 -4.49 3.77 -10.96
N VAL A 63 -5.12 3.18 -9.98
CA VAL A 63 -6.37 2.45 -10.18
C VAL A 63 -7.45 3.45 -10.61
N ASP A 64 -8.37 3.01 -11.45
CA ASP A 64 -9.47 3.85 -11.93
C ASP A 64 -10.19 4.56 -10.79
N ALA A 65 -10.50 5.87 -11.00
CA ALA A 65 -11.10 6.71 -9.98
C ALA A 65 -12.48 6.21 -9.52
N LYS A 66 -13.28 5.61 -10.43
CA LYS A 66 -14.59 5.03 -10.07
C LYS A 66 -14.43 3.80 -9.19
N TYR A 67 -13.44 2.94 -9.50
CA TYR A 67 -13.13 1.79 -8.66
C TYR A 67 -12.65 2.22 -7.27
N THR A 68 -11.77 3.23 -7.21
CA THR A 68 -11.29 3.81 -5.96
C THR A 68 -12.46 4.40 -5.15
N ALA A 69 -13.37 5.12 -5.80
CA ALA A 69 -14.58 5.68 -5.16
C ALA A 69 -15.51 4.57 -4.62
N ILE A 70 -15.63 3.43 -5.32
CA ILE A 70 -16.38 2.26 -4.81
C ILE A 70 -15.74 1.74 -3.52
N SER A 71 -14.40 1.62 -3.48
CA SER A 71 -13.70 1.17 -2.27
C SER A 71 -13.94 2.09 -1.07
N TYR A 72 -13.94 3.40 -1.28
CA TYR A 72 -14.29 4.38 -0.24
C TYR A 72 -15.76 4.25 0.22
N ARG A 73 -16.72 4.12 -0.71
CA ARG A 73 -18.14 3.94 -0.37
C ARG A 73 -18.40 2.68 0.42
N GLU A 74 -17.72 1.58 0.07
CA GLU A 74 -17.83 0.32 0.85
C GLU A 74 -17.28 0.49 2.26
N ALA A 75 -16.12 1.13 2.41
CA ALA A 75 -15.56 1.44 3.71
C ALA A 75 -16.49 2.30 4.56
N GLU A 76 -17.04 3.37 3.97
CA GLU A 76 -18.02 4.25 4.63
C GLU A 76 -19.28 3.51 5.04
N ARG A 77 -19.80 2.61 4.20
CA ARG A 77 -20.97 1.78 4.51
C ARG A 77 -20.72 0.91 5.72
N VAL A 78 -19.57 0.23 5.77
CA VAL A 78 -19.18 -0.63 6.91
C VAL A 78 -18.98 0.21 8.16
N ALA A 79 -18.25 1.33 8.06
CA ALA A 79 -18.03 2.25 9.17
C ALA A 79 -19.36 2.74 9.75
N LYS A 80 -20.26 3.26 8.92
CA LYS A 80 -21.56 3.81 9.35
C LYS A 80 -22.41 2.79 10.09
N GLN A 81 -22.50 1.55 9.60
CA GLN A 81 -23.27 0.50 10.24
C GLN A 81 -22.66 0.09 11.60
N ARG A 82 -21.34 -0.12 11.63
CA ARG A 82 -20.62 -0.43 12.85
C ARG A 82 -20.76 0.68 13.90
N ASP A 83 -20.51 1.93 13.51
CA ASP A 83 -20.49 3.07 14.43
C ASP A 83 -21.90 3.32 15.01
N SER A 84 -22.94 3.20 14.17
CA SER A 84 -24.32 3.30 14.62
C SER A 84 -24.68 2.19 15.62
N GLY A 85 -24.19 0.97 15.42
CA GLY A 85 -24.41 -0.14 16.34
C GLY A 85 -23.64 0.04 17.64
N LEU A 86 -22.39 0.48 17.59
CA LEU A 86 -21.58 0.75 18.78
C LEU A 86 -22.16 1.92 19.59
N LEU A 87 -22.64 2.97 18.93
CA LEU A 87 -23.25 4.12 19.59
C LEU A 87 -24.54 3.74 20.35
N LYS A 88 -25.36 2.82 19.81
CA LYS A 88 -26.52 2.28 20.51
C LYS A 88 -26.14 1.58 21.82
N ASN A 89 -24.92 1.03 21.88
CA ASN A 89 -24.36 0.41 23.08
C ASN A 89 -23.60 1.42 23.96
N GLY A 90 -23.76 2.73 23.72
CA GLY A 90 -23.11 3.80 24.48
C GLY A 90 -21.63 4.05 24.12
N LYS A 91 -21.12 3.46 23.05
CA LYS A 91 -19.71 3.58 22.65
C LYS A 91 -19.56 4.44 21.39
N ALA A 92 -19.11 5.68 21.56
CA ALA A 92 -18.71 6.54 20.46
C ALA A 92 -17.29 6.18 20.00
N VAL A 93 -17.10 6.09 18.68
CA VAL A 93 -15.81 5.75 18.06
C VAL A 93 -15.43 6.75 16.98
N ALA A 94 -14.16 6.83 16.69
CA ALA A 94 -13.61 7.52 15.53
C ALA A 94 -13.03 6.48 14.55
N VAL A 95 -12.99 6.86 13.28
CA VAL A 95 -12.61 5.99 12.16
C VAL A 95 -11.68 6.73 11.23
N GLU A 96 -10.67 6.03 10.74
CA GLU A 96 -9.82 6.52 9.64
C GLU A 96 -9.33 5.38 8.77
N LEU A 97 -9.26 5.61 7.46
CA LEU A 97 -8.65 4.65 6.54
C LEU A 97 -7.13 4.78 6.58
N GLN A 98 -6.45 3.65 6.52
CA GLN A 98 -4.99 3.56 6.45
C GLN A 98 -4.54 2.73 5.24
N GLY A 99 -3.24 2.50 5.14
CA GLY A 99 -2.68 1.60 4.14
C GLY A 99 -2.62 2.21 2.74
N SER A 100 -2.84 1.37 1.75
CA SER A 100 -2.57 1.73 0.35
C SER A 100 -3.68 2.54 -0.32
N LEU A 101 -4.93 2.45 0.15
CA LEU A 101 -6.08 3.15 -0.44
C LEU A 101 -5.98 4.67 -0.29
N PRO A 102 -5.82 5.25 0.92
CA PRO A 102 -5.71 6.71 1.09
C PRO A 102 -4.43 7.30 0.49
N LEU A 103 -3.42 6.48 0.23
CA LEU A 103 -2.20 6.87 -0.47
C LEU A 103 -2.32 6.80 -1.99
N ASN A 104 -3.39 6.23 -2.52
CA ASN A 104 -3.57 5.98 -3.96
C ASN A 104 -2.43 5.11 -4.56
N VAL A 105 -1.96 4.13 -3.79
CA VAL A 105 -0.97 3.11 -4.21
C VAL A 105 -1.52 1.69 -4.08
N HIS A 106 -2.84 1.56 -3.96
CA HIS A 106 -3.53 0.28 -3.94
C HIS A 106 -3.53 -0.36 -5.33
N LEU A 107 -3.57 -1.70 -5.34
CA LEU A 107 -3.75 -2.48 -6.56
C LEU A 107 -5.17 -3.04 -6.57
N ARG A 108 -5.83 -2.96 -7.73
CA ARG A 108 -7.19 -3.49 -7.88
C ARG A 108 -7.21 -4.98 -7.60
N ARG A 109 -8.12 -5.45 -6.75
CA ARG A 109 -8.32 -6.86 -6.35
C ARG A 109 -7.16 -7.53 -5.61
N VAL A 110 -6.13 -6.78 -5.26
CA VAL A 110 -4.96 -7.26 -4.50
C VAL A 110 -4.88 -6.57 -3.15
N SER A 111 -5.22 -5.28 -3.11
CA SER A 111 -5.14 -4.50 -1.89
C SER A 111 -6.47 -4.47 -1.16
N ASP A 112 -6.41 -4.78 0.13
CA ASP A 112 -7.53 -4.67 1.06
C ASP A 112 -7.79 -3.23 1.45
N VAL A 113 -8.93 -2.99 2.08
CA VAL A 113 -9.27 -1.70 2.66
C VAL A 113 -9.05 -1.78 4.16
N ASP A 114 -8.00 -1.13 4.65
CA ASP A 114 -7.69 -1.08 6.07
C ASP A 114 -8.40 0.09 6.76
N MET A 115 -9.16 -0.20 7.80
CA MET A 115 -9.96 0.75 8.55
C MET A 115 -9.60 0.71 10.02
N LEU A 116 -8.91 1.74 10.50
CA LEU A 116 -8.69 1.95 11.93
C LEU A 116 -10.00 2.37 12.62
N VAL A 117 -10.22 1.86 13.82
CA VAL A 117 -11.30 2.30 14.70
C VAL A 117 -10.80 2.40 16.14
N TRP A 118 -11.13 3.51 16.80
CA TRP A 118 -10.74 3.74 18.20
C TRP A 118 -11.86 4.42 19.00
N PRO A 119 -11.93 4.20 20.31
CA PRO A 119 -12.89 4.89 21.17
C PRO A 119 -12.62 6.41 21.15
N TRP A 120 -13.67 7.22 21.02
CA TRP A 120 -13.54 8.68 20.97
C TRP A 120 -12.95 9.28 22.26
N ASN A 121 -13.31 8.70 23.39
CA ASN A 121 -13.00 9.20 24.73
C ASN A 121 -11.82 8.51 25.41
N PHE A 122 -11.10 7.63 24.69
CA PHE A 122 -9.95 6.93 25.24
C PHE A 122 -8.72 7.09 24.32
N PHE A 123 -7.60 7.42 24.91
CA PHE A 123 -6.30 7.45 24.25
C PHE A 123 -5.18 7.10 25.23
N VAL A 124 -4.06 6.69 24.70
CA VAL A 124 -2.80 6.57 25.43
C VAL A 124 -1.85 7.67 24.99
N TYR A 125 -0.84 7.95 25.81
CA TYR A 125 0.09 9.05 25.55
C TYR A 125 1.50 8.72 26.00
N ASP A 126 2.47 9.39 25.39
CA ASP A 126 3.86 9.34 25.79
C ASP A 126 4.02 10.10 27.12
N ARG A 127 4.51 9.41 28.14
CA ARG A 127 4.65 9.96 29.49
C ARG A 127 5.77 11.01 29.59
N ASP A 128 6.73 10.98 28.65
CA ASP A 128 7.82 11.95 28.56
C ASP A 128 7.44 13.19 27.72
N GLY A 129 6.20 13.23 27.22
CA GLY A 129 5.67 14.34 26.43
C GLY A 129 5.35 15.57 27.29
N VAL A 130 5.49 16.77 26.72
CA VAL A 130 5.32 18.07 27.42
C VAL A 130 3.93 18.30 27.99
N ALA A 131 2.91 17.66 27.44
CA ALA A 131 1.53 17.75 27.92
C ALA A 131 1.11 16.56 28.81
N ALA A 132 2.02 15.64 29.13
CA ALA A 132 1.68 14.41 29.87
C ALA A 132 0.98 14.68 31.21
N SER A 133 1.42 15.73 31.95
CA SER A 133 0.83 16.11 33.22
C SER A 133 -0.58 16.71 33.13
N SER A 134 -0.99 17.13 31.94
CA SER A 134 -2.36 17.66 31.67
C SER A 134 -3.40 16.60 31.37
N TYR A 135 -2.98 15.36 31.11
CA TYR A 135 -3.91 14.27 30.81
C TYR A 135 -4.35 13.54 32.07
N THR A 136 -5.63 13.25 32.14
CA THR A 136 -6.19 12.46 33.23
C THR A 136 -5.98 10.97 32.94
N ALA A 137 -5.44 10.24 33.90
CA ALA A 137 -5.31 8.79 33.81
C ALA A 137 -6.70 8.12 33.75
N SER A 138 -6.87 7.15 32.85
CA SER A 138 -8.04 6.30 32.81
C SER A 138 -7.85 5.10 33.74
N GLU A 139 -8.93 4.61 34.33
CA GLU A 139 -8.94 3.33 35.07
C GLU A 139 -8.78 2.12 34.14
N SER A 140 -9.14 2.27 32.85
CA SER A 140 -8.97 1.24 31.83
C SER A 140 -7.57 1.31 31.20
N ASN A 141 -7.16 0.22 30.54
CA ASN A 141 -5.90 0.14 29.80
C ASN A 141 -6.14 -0.19 28.32
N ALA A 142 -5.16 0.12 27.48
CA ALA A 142 -5.23 -0.04 26.03
C ALA A 142 -5.63 -1.45 25.60
N VAL A 143 -5.11 -2.50 26.22
CA VAL A 143 -5.41 -3.90 25.86
C VAL A 143 -6.87 -4.22 26.11
N SER A 144 -7.40 -3.81 27.26
CA SER A 144 -8.80 -4.01 27.62
C SER A 144 -9.72 -3.26 26.66
N GLU A 145 -9.44 -1.98 26.39
CA GLU A 145 -10.22 -1.16 25.46
C GLU A 145 -10.25 -1.77 24.06
N ILE A 146 -9.09 -2.17 23.51
CA ILE A 146 -9.01 -2.76 22.17
C ILE A 146 -9.76 -4.10 22.11
N LYS A 147 -9.61 -4.97 23.12
CA LYS A 147 -10.32 -6.26 23.17
C LYS A 147 -11.82 -6.08 23.23
N THR A 148 -12.30 -5.17 24.05
CA THR A 148 -13.73 -4.84 24.18
C THR A 148 -14.25 -4.28 22.86
N LEU A 149 -13.56 -3.28 22.28
CA LEU A 149 -13.92 -2.70 20.99
C LEU A 149 -13.98 -3.74 19.88
N ARG A 150 -13.01 -4.69 19.86
CA ARG A 150 -12.99 -5.79 18.89
C ARG A 150 -14.22 -6.70 19.03
N SER A 151 -14.52 -7.16 20.25
CA SER A 151 -15.66 -8.04 20.51
C SER A 151 -17.00 -7.39 20.14
N GLU A 152 -17.20 -6.14 20.55
CA GLU A 152 -18.40 -5.37 20.24
C GLU A 152 -18.54 -5.09 18.75
N SER A 153 -17.43 -4.71 18.08
CA SER A 153 -17.40 -4.52 16.62
C SER A 153 -17.79 -5.81 15.89
N CYS A 154 -17.27 -6.97 16.28
CA CYS A 154 -17.64 -8.26 15.69
C CYS A 154 -19.13 -8.52 15.81
N THR A 155 -19.69 -8.30 17.00
CA THR A 155 -21.12 -8.52 17.27
C THR A 155 -21.99 -7.63 16.39
N VAL A 156 -21.67 -6.34 16.33
CA VAL A 156 -22.38 -5.36 15.51
C VAL A 156 -22.27 -5.67 14.03
N LEU A 157 -21.07 -5.99 13.55
CA LEU A 157 -20.82 -6.26 12.12
C LEU A 157 -21.54 -7.55 11.67
N ARG A 158 -21.53 -8.62 12.47
CA ARG A 158 -22.30 -9.85 12.18
C ARG A 158 -23.80 -9.59 12.10
N SER A 159 -24.32 -8.73 12.96
CA SER A 159 -25.73 -8.36 12.94
C SER A 159 -26.09 -7.47 11.73
N ALA A 160 -25.22 -6.51 11.41
CA ALA A 160 -25.47 -5.54 10.33
C ALA A 160 -25.25 -6.13 8.91
N PHE A 161 -24.40 -7.15 8.79
CA PHE A 161 -24.03 -7.80 7.53
C PHE A 161 -24.19 -9.33 7.61
N PRO A 162 -25.43 -9.84 7.75
CA PRO A 162 -25.67 -11.28 7.99
C PRO A 162 -25.24 -12.18 6.83
N ALA A 163 -25.09 -11.65 5.63
CA ALA A 163 -24.61 -12.39 4.45
C ALA A 163 -23.09 -12.30 4.26
N ALA A 164 -22.39 -11.43 5.00
CA ALA A 164 -20.95 -11.30 4.92
C ALA A 164 -20.27 -12.26 5.90
N ARG A 165 -19.07 -12.70 5.52
CA ARG A 165 -18.18 -13.39 6.46
C ARG A 165 -17.47 -12.35 7.32
N VAL A 166 -17.64 -12.42 8.61
CA VAL A 166 -16.95 -11.59 9.62
C VAL A 166 -15.99 -12.50 10.37
N ASP A 167 -14.73 -12.45 10.02
CA ASP A 167 -13.66 -13.29 10.54
C ASP A 167 -12.78 -12.48 11.52
N ASP A 168 -12.80 -12.87 12.78
CA ASP A 168 -11.97 -12.28 13.84
C ASP A 168 -10.81 -13.20 14.27
N SER A 169 -10.50 -14.24 13.48
CA SER A 169 -9.38 -15.16 13.74
C SER A 169 -8.02 -14.48 13.58
N GLY A 170 -7.89 -13.49 12.69
CA GLY A 170 -6.65 -12.76 12.41
C GLY A 170 -6.03 -12.09 13.65
N ALA A 171 -4.72 -11.92 13.67
CA ALA A 171 -3.98 -11.40 14.83
C ALA A 171 -4.40 -9.98 15.25
N LYS A 172 -4.68 -9.08 14.29
CA LYS A 172 -4.81 -7.63 14.53
C LYS A 172 -6.12 -7.02 14.06
N CYS A 173 -6.77 -7.60 13.05
CA CYS A 173 -7.97 -7.07 12.42
C CYS A 173 -9.16 -8.02 12.53
N ILE A 174 -10.32 -7.51 12.19
CA ILE A 174 -11.54 -8.24 11.87
C ILE A 174 -11.68 -8.12 10.36
N THR A 175 -11.56 -9.24 9.66
CA THR A 175 -11.68 -9.26 8.20
C THR A 175 -13.13 -9.48 7.79
N MET A 176 -13.64 -8.59 6.94
CA MET A 176 -14.97 -8.70 6.36
C MET A 176 -14.88 -9.01 4.87
N SER A 177 -15.54 -10.06 4.43
CA SER A 177 -15.56 -10.49 3.03
C SER A 177 -16.91 -11.09 2.64
N GLU A 178 -17.10 -11.33 1.34
CA GLU A 178 -18.27 -12.00 0.79
C GLU A 178 -19.61 -11.24 0.95
N GLY A 179 -20.73 -11.90 0.67
CA GLY A 179 -22.07 -11.32 0.76
C GLY A 179 -22.26 -10.13 -0.17
N SER A 180 -22.65 -9.00 0.39
CA SER A 180 -22.85 -7.74 -0.36
C SER A 180 -21.61 -6.87 -0.43
N LEU A 181 -20.46 -7.35 0.05
CA LEU A 181 -19.20 -6.61 0.02
C LEU A 181 -18.48 -6.83 -1.32
N LEU A 182 -18.11 -5.75 -1.98
CA LEU A 182 -17.34 -5.78 -3.22
C LEU A 182 -15.83 -5.88 -2.96
N ARG A 183 -15.39 -5.70 -1.71
CA ARG A 183 -14.01 -5.68 -1.26
C ARG A 183 -13.88 -6.37 0.08
N GLU A 184 -12.71 -6.92 0.32
CA GLU A 184 -12.28 -7.27 1.66
C GLU A 184 -11.97 -5.98 2.44
N ILE A 185 -12.49 -5.92 3.67
CA ILE A 185 -12.31 -4.77 4.57
C ILE A 185 -11.78 -5.28 5.89
N ASP A 186 -10.60 -4.80 6.24
CA ASP A 186 -9.96 -5.06 7.51
C ASP A 186 -10.31 -3.96 8.52
N VAL A 187 -11.16 -4.27 9.47
CA VAL A 187 -11.45 -3.40 10.60
C VAL A 187 -10.41 -3.65 11.68
N VAL A 188 -9.64 -2.63 12.02
CA VAL A 188 -8.50 -2.69 12.94
C VAL A 188 -8.84 -1.95 14.24
N PRO A 189 -9.31 -2.66 15.30
CA PRO A 189 -9.54 -2.07 16.61
C PRO A 189 -8.24 -1.57 17.21
N SER A 190 -8.23 -0.33 17.65
CA SER A 190 -7.03 0.38 18.12
C SER A 190 -7.36 1.37 19.23
N VAL A 191 -6.35 1.99 19.78
CA VAL A 191 -6.47 3.20 20.62
C VAL A 191 -5.53 4.26 20.07
N LEU A 192 -5.95 5.52 20.14
CA LEU A 192 -5.13 6.64 19.70
C LEU A 192 -3.92 6.79 20.63
N TYR A 193 -2.73 7.05 20.07
CA TYR A 193 -1.51 7.31 20.81
C TYR A 193 -1.01 8.73 20.55
N LYS A 194 -1.04 9.55 21.61
CA LYS A 194 -0.49 10.92 21.61
C LYS A 194 1.00 10.87 21.89
N THR A 195 1.81 10.86 20.84
CA THR A 195 3.27 10.82 20.94
C THR A 195 3.84 12.08 21.59
N ALA A 196 5.10 12.06 22.02
CA ALA A 196 5.80 13.26 22.49
C ALA A 196 5.90 14.33 21.38
N ALA A 197 6.01 13.92 20.11
CA ALA A 197 6.01 14.84 18.97
C ALA A 197 4.66 15.54 18.80
N TYR A 198 3.56 14.78 18.84
CA TYR A 198 2.21 15.35 18.84
C TYR A 198 1.98 16.32 20.00
N GLN A 199 2.41 15.95 21.21
CA GLN A 199 2.25 16.81 22.41
C GLN A 199 2.97 18.16 22.28
N ARG A 200 4.07 18.22 21.52
CA ARG A 200 4.79 19.48 21.25
C ARG A 200 4.18 20.32 20.14
N SER A 201 3.70 19.67 19.08
CA SER A 201 3.32 20.35 17.84
C SER A 201 1.81 20.53 17.66
N SER A 202 1.00 19.71 18.34
CA SER A 202 -0.42 19.53 18.09
C SER A 202 -0.74 19.12 16.62
N ASN A 203 0.26 18.63 15.89
CA ASN A 203 0.09 18.15 14.53
C ASN A 203 -0.45 16.72 14.55
N ASP A 204 -1.64 16.53 14.00
CA ASP A 204 -2.33 15.23 13.95
C ASP A 204 -1.54 14.15 13.21
N ASP A 205 -0.67 14.51 12.27
CA ASP A 205 0.19 13.56 11.57
C ASP A 205 1.25 12.92 12.51
N GLU A 206 1.56 13.55 13.64
CA GLU A 206 2.49 13.01 14.63
C GLU A 206 1.82 12.07 15.66
N ARG A 207 0.51 11.84 15.56
CA ARG A 207 -0.15 10.82 16.37
C ARG A 207 0.21 9.43 15.89
N GLY A 208 0.17 8.48 16.81
CA GLY A 208 0.19 7.05 16.50
C GLY A 208 -1.11 6.36 16.87
N VAL A 209 -1.16 5.07 16.64
CA VAL A 209 -2.19 4.17 17.15
C VAL A 209 -1.53 2.95 17.78
N GLN A 210 -2.13 2.41 18.82
CA GLN A 210 -1.76 1.11 19.36
C GLN A 210 -2.80 0.08 18.99
N ILE A 211 -2.34 -1.08 18.50
CA ILE A 211 -3.13 -2.21 18.05
C ILE A 211 -2.72 -3.42 18.89
N TYR A 212 -3.66 -4.21 19.36
CA TYR A 212 -3.34 -5.44 20.07
C TYR A 212 -3.14 -6.60 19.10
N ASP A 213 -1.95 -7.16 19.11
CA ASP A 213 -1.60 -8.40 18.39
C ASP A 213 -1.90 -9.58 19.32
N LYS A 214 -2.99 -10.32 19.03
CA LYS A 214 -3.45 -11.40 19.90
C LYS A 214 -2.61 -12.68 19.81
N GLU A 215 -1.80 -12.84 18.75
CA GLU A 215 -0.86 -13.96 18.61
C GLU A 215 0.41 -13.72 19.43
N LYS A 216 0.87 -12.46 19.46
CA LYS A 216 2.05 -12.06 20.24
C LYS A 216 1.71 -11.64 21.66
N TYR A 217 0.44 -11.49 21.99
CA TYR A 217 -0.05 -10.96 23.27
C TYR A 217 0.56 -9.59 23.62
N ALA A 218 0.77 -8.75 22.62
CA ALA A 218 1.49 -7.47 22.75
C ALA A 218 0.79 -6.33 22.02
N LEU A 219 1.00 -5.12 22.52
CA LEU A 219 0.65 -3.90 21.80
C LEU A 219 1.70 -3.60 20.73
N VAL A 220 1.23 -3.25 19.54
CA VAL A 220 2.06 -2.78 18.42
C VAL A 220 1.70 -1.33 18.16
N THR A 221 2.69 -0.46 18.17
CA THR A 221 2.50 0.96 17.84
C THR A 221 2.78 1.18 16.36
N ASN A 222 1.83 1.82 15.66
CA ASN A 222 1.93 2.20 14.26
C ASN A 222 1.71 3.71 14.11
N PHE A 223 2.28 4.29 13.04
CA PHE A 223 2.20 5.73 12.73
C PHE A 223 1.61 6.00 11.35
N PRO A 224 0.36 5.55 11.08
CA PRO A 224 -0.24 5.62 9.74
C PRO A 224 -0.44 7.05 9.24
N PHE A 225 -0.72 8.00 10.12
CA PHE A 225 -0.89 9.41 9.78
C PHE A 225 0.43 10.01 9.30
N LYS A 226 1.54 9.74 10.01
CA LYS A 226 2.89 10.17 9.64
C LYS A 226 3.34 9.56 8.30
N VAL A 227 3.11 8.27 8.11
CA VAL A 227 3.40 7.59 6.83
C VAL A 227 2.67 8.31 5.68
N ARG A 228 1.37 8.59 5.84
CA ARG A 228 0.57 9.29 4.83
C ARG A 228 1.12 10.69 4.54
N ALA A 229 1.42 11.47 5.56
CA ALA A 229 1.98 12.80 5.41
C ALA A 229 3.33 12.78 4.67
N LEU A 230 4.25 11.90 5.08
CA LEU A 230 5.59 11.80 4.50
C LEU A 230 5.57 11.34 3.04
N ILE A 231 4.78 10.32 2.71
CA ILE A 231 4.64 9.83 1.32
C ILE A 231 3.99 10.89 0.44
N ASN A 232 2.94 11.59 0.91
CA ASN A 232 2.32 12.66 0.13
C ASN A 232 3.25 13.85 -0.07
N ALA A 233 4.04 14.22 0.94
CA ALA A 233 5.04 15.28 0.81
C ALA A 233 6.13 14.90 -0.20
N LYS A 234 6.61 13.65 -0.19
CA LYS A 234 7.57 13.17 -1.20
C LYS A 234 6.96 13.12 -2.59
N GLU A 235 5.71 12.67 -2.71
CA GLU A 235 4.98 12.68 -3.99
C GLU A 235 4.92 14.08 -4.60
N ALA A 236 4.60 15.09 -3.79
CA ALA A 236 4.56 16.49 -4.24
C ALA A 236 5.95 16.97 -4.72
N ARG A 237 7.03 16.68 -3.97
CA ARG A 237 8.40 17.07 -4.35
C ARG A 237 8.91 16.34 -5.58
N THR A 238 8.43 15.12 -5.84
CA THR A 238 8.86 14.30 -6.98
C THR A 238 7.94 14.40 -8.20
N GLY A 239 6.93 15.28 -8.15
CA GLY A 239 6.02 15.48 -9.29
C GLY A 239 5.29 14.19 -9.71
N GLY A 240 4.90 13.33 -8.76
CA GLY A 240 4.20 12.08 -9.03
C GLY A 240 5.09 10.84 -9.13
N GLY A 241 6.39 10.98 -9.07
CA GLY A 241 7.31 9.84 -9.25
C GLY A 241 7.34 8.87 -8.08
N CYS A 242 7.14 9.34 -6.85
CA CYS A 242 7.15 8.49 -5.67
C CYS A 242 6.06 7.41 -5.74
N LYS A 243 4.80 7.79 -5.96
CA LYS A 243 3.70 6.82 -6.00
C LYS A 243 3.72 5.96 -7.26
N LYS A 244 4.21 6.48 -8.40
CA LYS A 244 4.49 5.67 -9.60
C LYS A 244 5.48 4.55 -9.30
N ALA A 245 6.58 4.85 -8.63
CA ALA A 245 7.59 3.88 -8.20
C ALA A 245 7.00 2.80 -7.28
N ILE A 246 6.23 3.21 -6.26
CA ILE A 246 5.59 2.28 -5.32
C ILE A 246 4.62 1.34 -6.07
N ARG A 247 3.77 1.87 -6.97
CA ARG A 247 2.82 1.05 -7.74
C ARG A 247 3.53 0.06 -8.65
N LEU A 248 4.60 0.48 -9.35
CA LEU A 248 5.40 -0.41 -10.19
C LEU A 248 5.95 -1.58 -9.38
N LEU A 249 6.63 -1.32 -8.27
CA LEU A 249 7.22 -2.37 -7.43
C LEU A 249 6.17 -3.32 -6.84
N LYS A 250 5.02 -2.81 -6.43
CA LYS A 250 3.91 -3.64 -5.95
C LYS A 250 3.37 -4.57 -7.05
N ASN A 251 3.19 -4.05 -8.27
CA ASN A 251 2.78 -4.88 -9.41
C ASN A 251 3.85 -5.90 -9.78
N MET A 252 5.13 -5.52 -9.78
CA MET A 252 6.23 -6.45 -10.06
C MET A 252 6.30 -7.58 -9.04
N LYS A 253 6.13 -7.26 -7.75
CA LYS A 253 6.04 -8.27 -6.68
C LYS A 253 4.89 -9.26 -6.94
N GLU A 254 3.72 -8.75 -7.31
CA GLU A 254 2.53 -9.56 -7.58
C GLU A 254 2.67 -10.45 -8.83
N ASP A 255 3.39 -9.95 -9.85
CA ASP A 255 3.60 -10.64 -11.11
C ASP A 255 4.87 -11.50 -11.15
N ALA A 256 5.70 -11.49 -10.11
CA ALA A 256 6.93 -12.27 -10.05
C ALA A 256 6.65 -13.77 -10.11
N ASP A 257 7.54 -14.52 -10.77
CA ASP A 257 7.40 -15.98 -10.92
C ASP A 257 7.73 -16.71 -9.60
N SER A 258 8.41 -16.03 -8.67
CA SER A 258 8.68 -16.49 -7.30
C SER A 258 8.20 -15.47 -6.29
N THR A 259 7.79 -15.93 -5.11
CA THR A 259 7.35 -15.03 -4.03
C THR A 259 8.48 -14.12 -3.57
N ILE A 260 8.25 -12.81 -3.62
CA ILE A 260 9.14 -11.78 -3.07
C ILE A 260 8.57 -11.35 -1.71
N ALA A 261 9.28 -11.67 -0.64
CA ALA A 261 8.82 -11.47 0.74
C ALA A 261 9.02 -10.02 1.23
N LEU A 262 8.70 -9.01 0.40
CA LEU A 262 8.66 -7.60 0.79
C LEU A 262 7.22 -7.21 1.11
N SER A 263 6.98 -6.62 2.28
CA SER A 263 5.67 -6.03 2.58
C SER A 263 5.42 -4.78 1.73
N SER A 264 4.16 -4.39 1.55
CA SER A 264 3.83 -3.10 0.91
C SER A 264 4.43 -1.91 1.65
N PHE A 265 4.57 -2.01 2.97
CA PHE A 265 5.19 -0.99 3.80
C PHE A 265 6.71 -0.90 3.58
N ASP A 266 7.40 -2.05 3.43
CA ASP A 266 8.83 -2.07 3.10
C ASP A 266 9.10 -1.51 1.70
N ILE A 267 8.26 -1.85 0.72
CA ILE A 267 8.32 -1.25 -0.62
C ILE A 267 8.18 0.28 -0.56
N MET A 268 7.20 0.79 0.18
CA MET A 268 7.04 2.24 0.38
C MET A 268 8.26 2.86 1.05
N SER A 269 8.82 2.19 2.06
CA SER A 269 9.99 2.66 2.80
C SER A 269 11.25 2.70 1.93
N LEU A 270 11.48 1.67 1.10
CA LEU A 270 12.59 1.63 0.16
C LEU A 270 12.52 2.74 -0.90
N VAL A 271 11.31 3.04 -1.39
CA VAL A 271 11.11 4.18 -2.32
C VAL A 271 11.25 5.51 -1.59
N TYR A 272 10.76 5.60 -0.35
CA TYR A 272 10.92 6.82 0.45
C TYR A 272 12.38 7.15 0.72
N ALA A 273 13.24 6.15 0.90
CA ALA A 273 14.67 6.32 1.12
C ALA A 273 15.45 6.80 -0.12
N MET A 274 14.89 6.73 -1.33
CA MET A 274 15.51 7.28 -2.55
C MET A 274 15.64 8.80 -2.46
N GLN A 275 16.62 9.36 -3.16
CA GLN A 275 16.70 10.82 -3.32
C GLN A 275 15.54 11.34 -4.18
N ASP A 276 15.01 12.52 -3.86
CA ASP A 276 13.87 13.08 -4.59
C ASP A 276 14.19 13.27 -6.08
N PHE A 277 15.40 13.72 -6.42
CA PHE A 277 15.80 13.96 -7.81
C PHE A 277 15.82 12.69 -8.69
N ASP A 278 15.99 11.50 -8.09
CA ASP A 278 15.94 10.22 -8.81
C ASP A 278 14.53 9.87 -9.26
N LEU A 279 13.52 10.40 -8.58
CA LEU A 279 12.10 10.15 -8.85
C LEU A 279 11.44 11.28 -9.66
N VAL A 280 12.05 12.47 -9.73
CA VAL A 280 11.56 13.57 -10.58
C VAL A 280 11.71 13.17 -12.04
N HIS A 281 10.63 13.29 -12.80
CA HIS A 281 10.61 13.04 -14.24
C HIS A 281 9.74 14.07 -14.95
N GLN A 282 10.08 14.37 -16.18
CA GLN A 282 9.22 15.16 -17.06
C GLN A 282 8.13 14.26 -17.65
N SER A 283 6.99 14.85 -17.99
CA SER A 283 5.98 14.17 -18.80
C SER A 283 6.64 13.60 -20.05
N TYR A 284 6.25 12.41 -20.47
CA TYR A 284 6.84 11.65 -21.60
C TYR A 284 8.21 10.99 -21.34
N TYR A 285 8.79 11.11 -20.13
CA TYR A 285 10.06 10.45 -19.76
C TYR A 285 9.89 9.56 -18.50
N GLU A 286 8.79 8.87 -18.40
CA GLU A 286 8.50 7.97 -17.26
C GLU A 286 9.53 6.82 -17.16
N GLY A 287 10.27 6.51 -18.22
CA GLY A 287 11.39 5.57 -18.20
C GLY A 287 12.46 5.91 -17.16
N ARG A 288 12.61 7.21 -16.84
CA ARG A 288 13.54 7.65 -15.79
C ARG A 288 13.21 7.02 -14.44
N VAL A 289 11.93 6.95 -14.07
CA VAL A 289 11.52 6.29 -12.80
C VAL A 289 11.92 4.82 -12.79
N VAL A 290 11.73 4.12 -13.92
CA VAL A 290 12.09 2.69 -14.05
C VAL A 290 13.60 2.50 -13.92
N ALA A 291 14.39 3.30 -14.60
CA ALA A 291 15.85 3.24 -14.57
C ALA A 291 16.43 3.63 -13.21
N SER A 292 15.87 4.64 -12.54
CA SER A 292 16.26 5.02 -11.18
C SER A 292 15.97 3.93 -10.17
N LEU A 293 14.80 3.28 -10.25
CA LEU A 293 14.48 2.14 -9.41
C LEU A 293 15.46 0.99 -9.60
N GLN A 294 15.80 0.65 -10.86
CA GLN A 294 16.78 -0.39 -11.14
C GLN A 294 18.14 -0.04 -10.51
N ASN A 295 18.63 1.20 -10.69
CA ASN A 295 19.90 1.64 -10.13
C ASN A 295 19.91 1.58 -8.61
N TRP A 296 18.83 2.02 -7.96
CA TRP A 296 18.68 2.00 -6.51
C TRP A 296 18.71 0.58 -5.96
N PHE A 297 17.85 -0.31 -6.47
CA PHE A 297 17.79 -1.69 -6.01
C PHE A 297 19.07 -2.48 -6.33
N PHE A 298 19.71 -2.21 -7.48
CA PHE A 298 21.03 -2.78 -7.80
C PHE A 298 22.07 -2.35 -6.77
N THR A 299 22.10 -1.08 -6.40
CA THR A 299 23.02 -0.56 -5.38
C THR A 299 22.77 -1.22 -4.03
N LEU A 300 21.52 -1.33 -3.61
CA LEU A 300 21.15 -1.98 -2.34
C LEU A 300 21.50 -3.48 -2.32
N ALA A 301 21.24 -4.19 -3.41
CA ALA A 301 21.53 -5.61 -3.54
C ALA A 301 23.03 -5.91 -3.46
N ASN A 302 23.90 -4.98 -3.88
CA ASN A 302 25.34 -5.08 -3.86
C ASN A 302 26.00 -4.39 -2.65
N ASN A 303 25.23 -3.68 -1.82
CA ASN A 303 25.72 -3.02 -0.62
C ASN A 303 24.79 -3.31 0.57
N GLU A 304 24.90 -4.51 1.11
CA GLU A 304 24.08 -4.96 2.24
C GLU A 304 24.28 -4.10 3.49
N SER A 305 25.49 -3.59 3.72
CA SER A 305 25.75 -2.71 4.87
C SER A 305 24.93 -1.43 4.78
N HIS A 306 24.84 -0.81 3.61
CA HIS A 306 23.98 0.34 3.38
C HIS A 306 22.48 -0.02 3.51
N LEU A 307 22.05 -1.12 2.90
CA LEU A 307 20.66 -1.58 2.99
C LEU A 307 20.21 -1.73 4.46
N ARG A 308 21.06 -2.26 5.32
CA ARG A 308 20.77 -2.45 6.76
C ARG A 308 20.69 -1.13 7.55
N THR A 309 21.19 -0.01 7.02
CA THR A 309 21.06 1.29 7.69
C THR A 309 19.72 1.96 7.45
N LEU A 310 18.96 1.54 6.44
CA LEU A 310 17.73 2.20 6.03
C LEU A 310 16.60 2.00 7.07
N ASP A 311 15.95 3.10 7.41
CA ASP A 311 14.80 3.11 8.30
C ASP A 311 13.48 3.03 7.50
N ALA A 312 12.47 2.44 8.11
CA ALA A 312 11.10 2.51 7.62
C ALA A 312 10.65 3.99 7.52
N VAL A 313 9.68 4.26 6.66
CA VAL A 313 9.24 5.64 6.35
C VAL A 313 8.86 6.46 7.58
N ASP A 314 8.30 5.84 8.62
CA ASP A 314 7.91 6.48 9.88
C ASP A 314 9.05 6.52 10.93
N GLY A 315 10.17 5.88 10.65
CA GLY A 315 11.32 5.75 11.57
C GLY A 315 11.12 4.73 12.70
N SER A 316 10.06 3.92 12.66
CA SER A 316 9.72 2.99 13.74
C SER A 316 10.66 1.77 13.83
N ARG A 317 11.30 1.40 12.73
CA ARG A 317 12.19 0.24 12.64
C ARG A 317 13.14 0.33 11.45
N LYS A 318 14.15 -0.53 11.42
CA LYS A 318 14.91 -0.78 10.19
C LYS A 318 14.05 -1.52 9.16
N ILE A 319 14.25 -1.23 7.87
CA ILE A 319 13.55 -1.94 6.78
C ILE A 319 13.94 -3.42 6.82
N VAL A 320 15.24 -3.69 6.93
CA VAL A 320 15.79 -5.05 6.98
C VAL A 320 15.97 -5.47 8.43
N GLN A 321 15.23 -6.51 8.84
CA GLN A 321 15.29 -7.09 10.18
C GLN A 321 15.85 -8.50 10.19
N SER A 322 15.88 -9.16 9.02
CA SER A 322 16.30 -10.55 8.86
C SER A 322 17.13 -10.76 7.58
N ALA A 323 17.75 -11.91 7.45
CA ALA A 323 18.40 -12.33 6.20
C ALA A 323 17.39 -12.52 5.05
N ALA A 324 16.16 -12.92 5.37
CA ALA A 324 15.10 -13.09 4.38
C ALA A 324 14.73 -11.75 3.70
N ASP A 325 14.75 -10.64 4.43
CA ASP A 325 14.48 -9.31 3.87
C ASP A 325 15.56 -8.91 2.87
N VAL A 326 16.84 -9.24 3.15
CA VAL A 326 17.95 -9.00 2.21
C VAL A 326 17.75 -9.81 0.93
N VAL A 327 17.36 -11.08 1.05
CA VAL A 327 17.05 -11.93 -0.10
C VAL A 327 15.91 -11.33 -0.93
N ALA A 328 14.86 -10.86 -0.28
CA ALA A 328 13.71 -10.26 -0.97
C ALA A 328 14.08 -8.98 -1.74
N VAL A 329 14.97 -8.13 -1.20
CA VAL A 329 15.50 -6.95 -1.92
C VAL A 329 16.34 -7.39 -3.12
N LYS A 330 17.18 -8.43 -3.00
CA LYS A 330 17.95 -8.96 -4.12
C LYS A 330 17.05 -9.53 -5.22
N GLN A 331 16.00 -10.27 -4.87
CA GLN A 331 15.00 -10.76 -5.83
C GLN A 331 14.32 -9.61 -6.58
N MET A 332 13.91 -8.54 -5.88
CA MET A 332 13.32 -7.36 -6.52
C MET A 332 14.33 -6.66 -7.43
N SER A 333 15.61 -6.61 -7.05
CA SER A 333 16.68 -6.09 -7.90
C SER A 333 16.83 -6.88 -9.20
N GLU A 334 16.78 -8.21 -9.13
CA GLU A 334 16.82 -9.09 -10.30
C GLU A 334 15.63 -8.85 -11.24
N GLU A 335 14.43 -8.71 -10.70
CA GLU A 335 13.23 -8.38 -11.46
C GLU A 335 13.38 -7.03 -12.21
N LEU A 336 13.88 -6.00 -11.54
CA LEU A 336 14.14 -4.69 -12.13
C LEU A 336 15.24 -4.74 -13.19
N ASN A 337 16.31 -5.51 -12.97
CA ASN A 337 17.37 -5.74 -13.93
C ASN A 337 16.81 -6.36 -15.22
N MET A 338 15.96 -7.37 -15.09
CA MET A 338 15.31 -8.02 -16.23
C MET A 338 14.36 -7.09 -16.95
N LEU A 339 13.59 -6.27 -16.24
CA LEU A 339 12.68 -5.31 -16.84
C LEU A 339 13.44 -4.29 -17.68
N VAL A 340 14.47 -3.65 -17.13
CA VAL A 340 15.27 -2.62 -17.83
C VAL A 340 16.01 -3.21 -19.03
N LEU A 341 16.59 -4.42 -18.88
CA LEU A 341 17.22 -5.13 -19.99
C LEU A 341 16.23 -5.36 -21.14
N ARG A 342 15.03 -5.88 -20.84
CA ARG A 342 14.03 -6.18 -21.86
C ARG A 342 13.54 -4.93 -22.57
N ILE A 343 13.23 -3.88 -21.81
CA ILE A 343 12.86 -2.59 -22.41
C ILE A 343 13.97 -2.11 -23.36
N ALA A 344 15.23 -2.09 -22.90
CA ALA A 344 16.36 -1.63 -23.72
C ALA A 344 16.54 -2.45 -25.00
N GLN A 345 16.43 -3.79 -24.91
CA GLN A 345 16.51 -4.69 -26.08
C GLN A 345 15.35 -4.51 -27.07
N GLU A 346 14.14 -4.32 -26.55
CA GLU A 346 12.95 -4.09 -27.40
C GLU A 346 12.99 -2.72 -28.10
N LEU A 347 13.59 -1.73 -27.46
CA LEU A 347 13.80 -0.39 -28.05
C LEU A 347 15.00 -0.34 -29.00
N GLN A 348 16.07 -1.09 -28.69
CA GLN A 348 17.31 -1.14 -29.46
C GLN A 348 17.92 -2.55 -29.38
N PRO A 349 17.69 -3.42 -30.37
CA PRO A 349 18.15 -4.82 -30.33
C PRO A 349 19.66 -5.00 -30.11
N ASN A 350 20.47 -4.04 -30.58
CA ASN A 350 21.94 -4.07 -30.47
C ASN A 350 22.46 -3.17 -29.32
N VAL A 351 21.65 -2.90 -28.27
CA VAL A 351 22.10 -2.14 -27.12
C VAL A 351 23.28 -2.84 -26.44
N PRO A 352 24.36 -2.11 -26.07
CA PRO A 352 25.51 -2.71 -25.38
C PRO A 352 25.12 -3.46 -24.12
N THR A 353 25.81 -4.56 -23.82
CA THR A 353 25.53 -5.42 -22.66
C THR A 353 26.11 -4.79 -21.39
N SER A 354 25.48 -3.74 -20.89
CA SER A 354 25.82 -3.11 -19.62
C SER A 354 24.60 -2.45 -18.98
N PHE A 355 24.53 -2.47 -17.64
CA PHE A 355 23.45 -1.81 -16.90
C PHE A 355 23.37 -0.32 -17.19
N SER A 356 24.51 0.37 -17.38
CA SER A 356 24.55 1.79 -17.72
C SER A 356 23.89 2.04 -19.08
N ALA A 357 24.25 1.28 -20.12
CA ALA A 357 23.67 1.43 -21.44
C ALA A 357 22.16 1.15 -21.46
N TRP A 358 21.71 0.13 -20.72
CA TRP A 358 20.27 -0.20 -20.61
C TRP A 358 19.50 0.93 -19.93
N ARG A 359 19.99 1.45 -18.80
CA ARG A 359 19.38 2.59 -18.11
C ARG A 359 19.30 3.82 -19.02
N THR A 360 20.43 4.21 -19.63
CA THR A 360 20.48 5.37 -20.52
C THR A 360 19.45 5.25 -21.65
N LYS A 361 19.30 4.04 -22.25
CA LYS A 361 18.30 3.83 -23.30
C LYS A 361 16.87 3.98 -22.79
N VAL A 362 16.56 3.44 -21.62
CA VAL A 362 15.22 3.51 -21.03
C VAL A 362 14.89 4.96 -20.57
N GLU A 363 15.84 5.66 -19.98
CA GLU A 363 15.67 7.06 -19.52
C GLU A 363 15.44 8.03 -20.68
N SER A 364 16.12 7.82 -21.79
CA SER A 364 16.08 8.73 -22.96
C SER A 364 14.90 8.48 -23.89
N GLU A 365 14.11 7.43 -23.66
CA GLU A 365 12.98 7.12 -24.54
C GLU A 365 11.85 8.12 -24.36
N LEU A 366 11.49 8.78 -25.44
CA LEU A 366 10.38 9.71 -25.52
C LEU A 366 9.07 8.94 -25.75
N LEU A 367 8.13 9.07 -24.85
CA LEU A 367 6.82 8.42 -24.89
C LEU A 367 5.78 9.38 -25.48
N ILE A 368 5.49 9.23 -26.77
CA ILE A 368 4.55 10.12 -27.50
C ILE A 368 3.23 9.42 -27.76
#